data_4ede071180bcbee8d00d5b28f219a29d
#
_entry.id   4ede071180bcbee8d00d5b28f219a29d
#
_cell.length_a   1.000
_cell.length_b   1.000
_cell.length_c   1.000
_cell.angle_alpha   90.00
_cell.angle_beta   90.00
_cell.angle_gamma   90.00
#
_symmetry.space_group_name_H-M   'P 1'
#
loop_
_entity.id
_entity.type
_entity.pdbx_description
1 polymer ?
#
loop_
_entity_poly.entity_id
_entity_poly.type
_entity_poly.pdbx_seq_one_letter_code
_entity_poly.pdbx_strand_id
1 'polypeptide(L)'
;MNWLKLFLLPKLKWVAALLLLAAAGYLVVIFNWSYSDGDRAGYLQKLSRKGWICKTYEGELAMTTVPGVAPMIWTFSVRMWDDPLATQINGLLGKKVVLHYRELRYLPSTCFGETSYFVDRVKAAD
;
A
#
# COMPACT_ATOMS: atom_id res chain seq x y z
N MET A 1 -50.70 4.41 3.03
CA MET A 1 -49.26 4.63 3.06
C MET A 1 -48.51 3.76 4.03
N ASN A 2 -49.20 3.18 4.98
CA ASN A 2 -48.56 2.28 5.96
C ASN A 2 -48.02 0.99 5.33
N TRP A 3 -48.62 0.54 4.23
CA TRP A 3 -48.13 -0.64 3.55
C TRP A 3 -46.76 -0.44 2.89
N LEU A 4 -46.47 0.78 2.43
CA LEU A 4 -45.14 1.14 1.92
C LEU A 4 -44.08 0.99 3.01
N LYS A 5 -44.36 1.47 4.22
CA LYS A 5 -43.48 1.30 5.36
C LYS A 5 -43.32 -0.16 5.78
N LEU A 6 -44.39 -0.95 5.68
CA LEU A 6 -44.38 -2.35 6.06
C LEU A 6 -43.62 -3.22 5.06
N PHE A 7 -43.74 -2.93 3.75
CA PHE A 7 -43.15 -3.77 2.69
C PHE A 7 -41.79 -3.25 2.22
N LEU A 8 -41.60 -1.93 2.12
CA LEU A 8 -40.40 -1.35 1.56
C LEU A 8 -39.30 -1.16 2.60
N LEU A 9 -39.64 -0.75 3.81
CA LEU A 9 -38.62 -0.50 4.85
C LEU A 9 -37.83 -1.75 5.25
N PRO A 10 -38.45 -2.91 5.49
CA PRO A 10 -37.67 -4.12 5.77
C PRO A 10 -36.81 -4.55 4.58
N LYS A 11 -37.31 -4.45 3.36
CA LYS A 11 -36.56 -4.77 2.15
C LYS A 11 -35.38 -3.80 1.95
N LEU A 12 -35.59 -2.52 2.25
CA LEU A 12 -34.58 -1.51 2.16
C LEU A 12 -33.43 -1.80 3.12
N LYS A 13 -33.72 -2.25 4.33
CA LYS A 13 -32.70 -2.65 5.30
C LYS A 13 -31.83 -3.81 4.78
N TRP A 14 -32.47 -4.81 4.17
CA TRP A 14 -31.76 -5.94 3.59
C TRP A 14 -30.90 -5.52 2.40
N VAL A 15 -31.41 -4.65 1.53
CA VAL A 15 -30.63 -4.11 0.41
C VAL A 15 -29.45 -3.32 0.92
N ALA A 16 -29.64 -2.47 1.91
CA ALA A 16 -28.55 -1.71 2.51
C ALA A 16 -27.49 -2.62 3.13
N ALA A 17 -27.92 -3.68 3.83
CA ALA A 17 -27.00 -4.65 4.41
C ALA A 17 -26.19 -5.37 3.34
N LEU A 18 -26.83 -5.79 2.24
CA LEU A 18 -26.15 -6.44 1.12
C LEU A 18 -25.14 -5.51 0.45
N LEU A 19 -25.50 -4.23 0.28
CA LEU A 19 -24.58 -3.25 -0.29
C LEU A 19 -23.38 -3.01 0.62
N LEU A 20 -23.58 -2.95 1.92
CA LEU A 20 -22.49 -2.80 2.88
C LEU A 20 -21.57 -4.01 2.87
N LEU A 21 -22.13 -5.22 2.81
CA LEU A 21 -21.34 -6.44 2.70
C LEU A 21 -20.54 -6.48 1.40
N ALA A 22 -21.16 -6.09 0.29
CA ALA A 22 -20.48 -6.03 -1.00
C ALA A 22 -19.35 -5.01 -0.99
N ALA A 23 -19.57 -3.84 -0.39
CA ALA A 23 -18.53 -2.82 -0.27
C ALA A 23 -17.39 -3.29 0.62
N ALA A 24 -17.71 -3.92 1.75
CA ALA A 24 -16.68 -4.46 2.65
C ALA A 24 -15.86 -5.56 1.95
N GLY A 25 -16.52 -6.47 1.24
CA GLY A 25 -15.85 -7.52 0.48
C GLY A 25 -14.96 -6.94 -0.63
N TYR A 26 -15.45 -5.95 -1.33
CA TYR A 26 -14.68 -5.24 -2.36
C TYR A 26 -13.41 -4.61 -1.77
N LEU A 27 -13.54 -3.90 -0.65
CA LEU A 27 -12.38 -3.29 0.00
C LEU A 27 -11.37 -4.34 0.46
N VAL A 28 -11.82 -5.44 1.05
CA VAL A 28 -10.94 -6.52 1.45
C VAL A 28 -10.16 -7.05 0.25
N VAL A 29 -10.84 -7.27 -0.87
CA VAL A 29 -10.22 -7.80 -2.08
C VAL A 29 -9.19 -6.82 -2.63
N ILE A 30 -9.54 -5.55 -2.81
CA ILE A 30 -8.61 -4.59 -3.42
C ILE A 30 -7.38 -4.29 -2.56
N PHE A 31 -7.51 -4.38 -1.22
CA PHE A 31 -6.38 -4.17 -0.33
C PHE A 31 -5.45 -5.38 -0.22
N ASN A 32 -5.96 -6.56 -0.55
CA ASN A 32 -5.19 -7.80 -0.41
C ASN A 32 -4.85 -8.47 -1.74
N TRP A 33 -5.50 -8.06 -2.81
CA TRP A 33 -5.20 -8.59 -4.14
C TRP A 33 -3.97 -7.93 -4.71
N SER A 34 -2.87 -8.65 -4.76
CA SER A 34 -1.67 -8.14 -5.41
C SER A 34 -1.69 -8.50 -6.88
N TYR A 35 -1.49 -7.49 -7.73
CA TYR A 35 -1.31 -7.69 -9.16
C TYR A 35 0.00 -8.40 -9.45
N SER A 36 1.05 -8.01 -8.75
CA SER A 36 2.34 -8.67 -8.80
C SER A 36 3.02 -8.56 -7.44
N ASP A 37 3.95 -9.45 -7.19
CA ASP A 37 4.80 -9.38 -6.01
C ASP A 37 6.21 -9.84 -6.40
N GLY A 38 7.19 -9.40 -5.64
CA GLY A 38 8.56 -9.74 -5.92
C GLY A 38 9.52 -9.06 -4.96
N ASP A 39 10.80 -9.19 -5.28
CA ASP A 39 11.86 -8.60 -4.49
C ASP A 39 12.66 -7.63 -5.36
N ARG A 40 13.07 -6.51 -4.77
CA ARG A 40 13.99 -5.57 -5.41
C ARG A 40 15.17 -5.29 -4.50
N ALA A 41 16.35 -5.31 -5.07
CA ALA A 41 17.58 -5.04 -4.35
C ALA A 41 18.14 -3.67 -4.76
N GLY A 42 18.72 -2.97 -3.82
CA GLY A 42 19.34 -1.68 -4.07
C GLY A 42 19.75 -1.02 -2.77
N TYR A 43 20.14 0.24 -2.88
CA TYR A 43 20.53 1.05 -1.73
C TYR A 43 19.36 1.94 -1.33
N LEU A 44 18.98 1.87 -0.05
CA LEU A 44 17.91 2.72 0.48
C LEU A 44 18.40 4.16 0.54
N GLN A 45 17.71 5.06 -0.15
CA GLN A 45 18.06 6.46 -0.21
C GLN A 45 17.28 7.31 0.77
N LYS A 46 15.99 6.97 0.94
CA LYS A 46 15.08 7.85 1.66
C LYS A 46 13.88 7.06 2.17
N LEU A 47 13.40 7.43 3.32
CA LEU A 47 12.07 7.06 3.80
C LEU A 47 11.49 8.29 4.49
N SER A 48 10.32 8.71 4.07
CA SER A 48 9.65 9.86 4.66
C SER A 48 8.18 9.54 4.89
N ARG A 49 7.57 10.31 5.76
CA ARG A 49 6.14 10.23 6.03
C ARG A 49 5.49 11.46 5.40
N LYS A 50 4.63 11.24 4.44
CA LYS A 50 4.02 12.31 3.63
C LYS A 50 2.51 12.29 3.71
N GLY A 51 1.91 13.43 3.51
CA GLY A 51 0.48 13.60 3.36
C GLY A 51 -0.07 14.70 4.25
N TRP A 52 -1.16 15.32 3.81
CA TRP A 52 -1.84 16.35 4.57
C TRP A 52 -2.77 15.75 5.62
N ILE A 53 -3.70 14.92 5.16
CA ILE A 53 -4.67 14.23 6.00
C ILE A 53 -4.28 12.77 6.16
N CYS A 54 -4.00 12.10 5.04
CA CYS A 54 -3.56 10.72 5.02
C CYS A 54 -2.04 10.70 4.93
N LYS A 55 -1.38 10.37 6.03
CA LYS A 55 0.08 10.27 6.05
C LYS A 55 0.51 8.85 5.78
N THR A 56 1.31 8.67 4.74
CA THR A 56 1.84 7.37 4.36
C THR A 56 3.36 7.43 4.32
N TYR A 57 4.00 6.28 4.52
CA TYR A 57 5.44 6.19 4.38
C TYR A 57 5.79 6.01 2.91
N GLU A 58 6.67 6.87 2.41
CA GLU A 58 7.14 6.85 1.04
C GLU A 58 8.64 6.78 1.02
N GLY A 59 9.20 5.86 0.25
CA GLY A 59 10.63 5.63 0.20
C GLY A 59 11.18 5.58 -1.21
N GLU A 60 12.50 5.65 -1.28
CA GLU A 60 13.24 5.59 -2.53
C GLU A 60 14.37 4.58 -2.42
N LEU A 61 14.47 3.71 -3.43
CA LEU A 61 15.51 2.70 -3.54
C LEU A 61 16.32 2.98 -4.81
N ALA A 62 17.63 3.16 -4.67
CA ALA A 62 18.51 3.34 -5.82
C ALA A 62 18.99 1.99 -6.32
N MET A 63 18.53 1.61 -7.51
CA MET A 63 18.93 0.37 -8.17
C MET A 63 20.09 0.66 -9.11
N THR A 64 21.29 0.74 -8.58
CA THR A 64 22.49 1.02 -9.36
C THR A 64 23.20 -0.25 -9.73
N THR A 65 23.62 -0.34 -10.97
CA THR A 65 24.26 -1.55 -11.42
C THR A 65 25.52 -1.32 -12.21
N VAL A 66 25.69 -0.18 -12.90
CA VAL A 66 26.80 0.05 -13.81
C VAL A 66 27.52 1.34 -13.46
N PRO A 67 28.85 1.31 -13.26
CA PRO A 67 29.62 2.53 -13.04
C PRO A 67 29.49 3.50 -14.22
N GLY A 68 29.33 4.79 -13.90
CA GLY A 68 29.20 5.83 -14.92
C GLY A 68 27.79 6.06 -15.42
N VAL A 69 26.82 5.26 -14.99
CA VAL A 69 25.40 5.41 -15.35
C VAL A 69 24.63 5.91 -14.13
N ALA A 70 23.73 6.86 -14.34
CA ALA A 70 22.88 7.38 -13.26
C ALA A 70 22.01 6.25 -12.68
N PRO A 71 21.87 6.19 -11.36
CA PRO A 71 21.06 5.13 -10.75
C PRO A 71 19.59 5.31 -11.07
N MET A 72 18.89 4.19 -11.29
CA MET A 72 17.44 4.18 -11.36
C MET A 72 16.87 4.29 -9.95
N ILE A 73 15.98 5.22 -9.76
CA ILE A 73 15.27 5.38 -8.48
C ILE A 73 13.91 4.73 -8.60
N TRP A 74 13.67 3.78 -7.70
CA TRP A 74 12.37 3.13 -7.58
C TRP A 74 11.69 3.67 -6.33
N THR A 75 10.50 4.21 -6.51
CA THR A 75 9.71 4.72 -5.41
C THR A 75 8.74 3.65 -4.92
N PHE A 76 8.57 3.58 -3.61
CA PHE A 76 7.69 2.61 -2.99
C PHE A 76 6.95 3.22 -1.81
N SER A 77 5.88 2.56 -1.41
CA SER A 77 5.08 2.96 -0.25
C SER A 77 5.13 1.89 0.82
N VAL A 78 4.95 2.30 2.07
CA VAL A 78 4.73 1.39 3.19
C VAL A 78 3.39 1.78 3.82
N ARG A 79 2.62 0.79 4.23
CA ARG A 79 1.30 1.03 4.81
C ARG A 79 1.43 1.87 6.08
N MET A 80 0.52 2.81 6.26
CA MET A 80 0.57 3.77 7.37
C MET A 80 0.53 3.12 8.75
N TRP A 81 -0.01 1.92 8.85
CA TRP A 81 -0.10 1.19 10.12
C TRP A 81 1.08 0.26 10.38
N ASP A 82 2.03 0.18 9.45
CA ASP A 82 3.18 -0.71 9.59
C ASP A 82 4.40 0.05 10.10
N ASP A 83 4.26 0.64 11.27
CA ASP A 83 5.35 1.38 11.93
C ASP A 83 6.57 0.49 12.23
N PRO A 84 6.43 -0.78 12.64
CA PRO A 84 7.61 -1.63 12.83
C PRO A 84 8.45 -1.79 11.58
N LEU A 85 7.83 -1.97 10.42
CA LEU A 85 8.54 -2.09 9.16
C LEU A 85 9.21 -0.76 8.78
N ALA A 86 8.52 0.36 8.95
CA ALA A 86 9.07 1.67 8.69
C ALA A 86 10.31 1.93 9.55
N THR A 87 10.29 1.52 10.80
CA THR A 87 11.43 1.64 11.71
C THR A 87 12.60 0.78 11.22
N GLN A 88 12.34 -0.45 10.79
CA GLN A 88 13.37 -1.33 10.24
C GLN A 88 14.01 -0.72 8.99
N ILE A 89 13.20 -0.20 8.09
CA ILE A 89 13.69 0.43 6.85
C ILE A 89 14.54 1.66 7.19
N ASN A 90 14.06 2.48 8.11
CA ASN A 90 14.79 3.68 8.51
C ASN A 90 16.16 3.36 9.11
N GLY A 91 16.27 2.25 9.83
CA GLY A 91 17.56 1.78 10.37
C GLY A 91 18.51 1.26 9.32
N LEU A 92 18.05 1.03 8.09
CA LEU A 92 18.86 0.50 6.99
C LEU A 92 19.11 1.54 5.89
N LEU A 93 18.84 2.82 6.16
CA LEU A 93 19.09 3.87 5.18
C LEU A 93 20.56 3.93 4.81
N GLY A 94 20.84 4.07 3.53
CA GLY A 94 22.19 4.10 2.99
C GLY A 94 22.82 2.72 2.80
N LYS A 95 22.14 1.66 3.20
CA LYS A 95 22.65 0.29 3.10
C LYS A 95 22.00 -0.44 1.94
N LYS A 96 22.69 -1.47 1.45
CA LYS A 96 22.13 -2.35 0.43
C LYS A 96 21.12 -3.30 1.08
N VAL A 97 19.93 -3.35 0.51
CA VAL A 97 18.82 -4.14 1.04
C VAL A 97 18.09 -4.86 -0.07
N VAL A 98 17.29 -5.85 0.31
CA VAL A 98 16.30 -6.48 -0.53
C VAL A 98 14.93 -6.16 0.06
N LEU A 99 14.07 -5.55 -0.74
CA LEU A 99 12.71 -5.20 -0.35
C LEU A 99 11.74 -6.14 -1.03
N HIS A 100 10.86 -6.76 -0.25
CA HIS A 100 9.74 -7.52 -0.79
C HIS A 100 8.57 -6.57 -0.97
N TYR A 101 7.98 -6.54 -2.16
CA TYR A 101 6.89 -5.64 -2.47
C TYR A 101 5.70 -6.38 -3.04
N ARG A 102 4.54 -5.75 -2.94
CA ARG A 102 3.30 -6.15 -3.59
C ARG A 102 2.77 -4.97 -4.37
N GLU A 103 2.39 -5.19 -5.60
CA GLU A 103 1.77 -4.16 -6.43
C GLU A 103 0.25 -4.23 -6.28
N LEU A 104 -0.35 -3.15 -5.80
CA LEU A 104 -1.80 -3.03 -5.62
C LEU A 104 -2.33 -1.99 -6.59
N ARG A 105 -2.99 -2.43 -7.65
CA ARG A 105 -3.42 -1.55 -8.75
C ARG A 105 -4.75 -0.87 -8.53
N TYR A 106 -5.61 -1.45 -7.70
CA TYR A 106 -7.01 -1.04 -7.64
C TYR A 106 -7.37 -0.26 -6.39
N LEU A 107 -6.38 0.37 -5.78
CA LEU A 107 -6.64 1.21 -4.62
C LEU A 107 -7.44 2.45 -5.04
N PRO A 108 -8.48 2.82 -4.26
CA PRO A 108 -9.39 3.88 -4.65
C PRO A 108 -8.81 5.28 -4.51
N SER A 109 -7.69 5.44 -3.79
CA SER A 109 -7.14 6.76 -3.54
C SER A 109 -5.67 6.67 -3.13
N THR A 110 -4.93 7.77 -3.31
CA THR A 110 -3.54 7.90 -2.85
C THR A 110 -3.43 8.05 -1.34
N CYS A 111 -4.55 8.06 -0.64
CA CYS A 111 -4.60 8.10 0.82
C CYS A 111 -3.92 6.89 1.45
N PHE A 112 -3.83 5.78 0.74
CA PHE A 112 -3.22 4.53 1.22
C PHE A 112 -1.74 4.42 0.88
N GLY A 113 -1.29 5.16 -0.14
CA GLY A 113 0.07 5.22 -0.60
C GLY A 113 0.15 5.98 -1.91
N GLU A 114 1.21 6.74 -2.10
CA GLU A 114 1.40 7.52 -3.34
C GLU A 114 1.77 6.63 -4.53
N THR A 115 2.34 5.46 -4.27
CA THR A 115 2.69 4.49 -5.29
C THR A 115 1.80 3.27 -5.20
N SER A 116 1.80 2.45 -6.25
CA SER A 116 1.11 1.16 -6.23
C SER A 116 1.98 0.04 -5.65
N TYR A 117 3.24 0.32 -5.34
CA TYR A 117 4.19 -0.66 -4.81
C TYR A 117 4.27 -0.54 -3.30
N PHE A 118 3.80 -1.57 -2.61
CA PHE A 118 3.78 -1.60 -1.14
C PHE A 118 4.81 -2.60 -0.65
N VAL A 119 5.80 -2.10 0.06
CA VAL A 119 6.83 -2.93 0.68
C VAL A 119 6.28 -3.51 1.97
N ASP A 120 6.42 -4.81 2.15
CA ASP A 120 5.97 -5.49 3.36
C ASP A 120 7.09 -6.16 4.14
N ARG A 121 8.28 -6.30 3.56
CA ARG A 121 9.44 -6.88 4.25
C ARG A 121 10.72 -6.23 3.75
N VAL A 122 11.69 -6.11 4.65
CA VAL A 122 13.02 -5.61 4.33
C VAL A 122 14.06 -6.57 4.90
N LYS A 123 15.16 -6.72 4.18
CA LYS A 123 16.24 -7.60 4.55
C LYS A 123 17.56 -6.97 4.12
N ALA A 124 18.55 -6.99 5.00
CA ALA A 124 19.89 -6.55 4.63
C ALA A 124 20.49 -7.50 3.59
N ALA A 125 21.15 -6.94 2.60
CA ALA A 125 21.68 -7.70 1.45
C ALA A 125 23.17 -7.99 1.56
N ASP A 126 23.77 -7.83 2.72
CA ASP A 126 25.20 -8.05 2.94
C ASP A 126 25.57 -9.52 3.05
#